data_77834cd7b6543d40f322d1682fc91435
#
_entry.id   77834cd7b6543d40f322d1682fc91435
#
_cell.length_a   1.000
_cell.length_b   1.000
_cell.length_c   1.000
_cell.angle_alpha   90.00
_cell.angle_beta   90.00
_cell.angle_gamma   90.00
#
_symmetry.space_group_name_H-M   'P 1'
#
loop_
_entity.id
_entity.type
_entity.pdbx_description
1 polymer ?
#
loop_
_entity_poly.entity_id
_entity_poly.type
_entity_poly.pdbx_seq_one_letter_code
_entity_poly.pdbx_strand_id
1 'polypeptide(L)'
;MNLPELRLSGVAHAYAIRKVIENVDLQLPAGRVLALVGPSGCGKTTLLHLAAGLLTLRTGTISSGFRNPAVMFQQPRLLPWKTTRDNIALGLKAAGLARAECSSRALAMGRAVGLDTEALGQFPHALSGGMQSRAALARALVLEPDLLLMDEPFSALDIGLKAQLHRLLLDHQARRNLAVLMITHDLMEAVRLADSVLVMASDPGRIAERIGIDTPALARDDAFVHRTTAELLQSQVVRACFGLEAAPQATVAGTRSGVVCT
;
A
#
# COMPACT_ATOMS: atom_id res chain seq x y z
N MET A 1 -8.81 5.09 26.26
CA MET A 1 -7.65 5.59 25.50
C MET A 1 -7.98 5.48 24.03
N ASN A 2 -7.93 6.58 23.27
CA ASN A 2 -8.09 6.49 21.81
C ASN A 2 -6.88 5.78 21.22
N LEU A 3 -7.11 4.80 20.34
CA LEU A 3 -6.04 4.14 19.58
C LEU A 3 -5.30 5.19 18.71
N PRO A 4 -3.99 5.04 18.49
CA PRO A 4 -3.27 5.92 17.58
C PRO A 4 -3.86 5.84 16.18
N GLU A 5 -3.90 6.97 15.49
CA GLU A 5 -4.35 7.08 14.10
C GLU A 5 -3.50 8.07 13.32
N LEU A 6 -3.45 7.89 12.00
CA LEU A 6 -3.02 8.90 11.04
C LEU A 6 -4.27 9.57 10.48
N ARG A 7 -4.35 10.89 10.61
CA ARG A 7 -5.47 11.70 10.11
C ARG A 7 -4.96 12.82 9.21
N LEU A 8 -5.50 12.90 8.04
CA LEU A 8 -5.36 13.98 7.09
C LEU A 8 -6.71 14.70 6.99
N SER A 9 -6.72 16.03 7.02
CA SER A 9 -7.96 16.83 6.90
C SER A 9 -7.71 18.02 5.98
N GLY A 10 -8.50 18.10 4.91
CA GLY A 10 -8.47 19.15 3.92
C GLY A 10 -7.10 19.32 3.25
N VAL A 11 -6.33 18.23 3.10
CA VAL A 11 -4.97 18.29 2.58
C VAL A 11 -4.97 18.67 1.10
N ALA A 12 -4.23 19.73 0.77
CA ALA A 12 -3.97 20.15 -0.60
C ALA A 12 -2.48 20.40 -0.82
N HIS A 13 -2.02 20.13 -2.05
CA HIS A 13 -0.63 20.36 -2.44
C HIS A 13 -0.50 20.74 -3.90
N ALA A 14 0.43 21.66 -4.17
CA ALA A 14 0.77 22.11 -5.52
C ALA A 14 2.29 22.14 -5.70
N TYR A 15 2.76 21.74 -6.86
CA TYR A 15 4.12 22.03 -7.32
C TYR A 15 4.08 23.26 -8.23
N ALA A 16 4.72 24.34 -7.78
CA ALA A 16 4.62 25.65 -8.39
C ALA A 16 3.15 26.09 -8.53
N ILE A 17 2.65 26.21 -9.75
CA ILE A 17 1.26 26.63 -10.05
C ILE A 17 0.31 25.45 -10.29
N ARG A 18 0.84 24.22 -10.43
CA ARG A 18 0.03 23.04 -10.73
C ARG A 18 -0.47 22.40 -9.43
N LYS A 19 -1.79 22.44 -9.22
CA LYS A 19 -2.42 21.68 -8.15
C LYS A 19 -2.31 20.18 -8.45
N VAL A 20 -1.79 19.42 -7.49
CA VAL A 20 -1.65 17.95 -7.60
C VAL A 20 -2.64 17.25 -6.71
N ILE A 21 -2.91 17.78 -5.52
CA ILE A 21 -3.87 17.25 -4.55
C ILE A 21 -4.78 18.39 -4.10
N GLU A 22 -6.05 18.11 -3.95
CA GLU A 22 -7.05 19.07 -3.49
C GLU A 22 -8.03 18.41 -2.51
N ASN A 23 -8.15 19.02 -1.32
CA ASN A 23 -9.13 18.70 -0.29
C ASN A 23 -9.22 17.19 0.04
N VAL A 24 -8.09 16.57 0.39
CA VAL A 24 -8.05 15.14 0.72
C VAL A 24 -8.21 14.94 2.22
N ASP A 25 -9.22 14.14 2.57
CA ASP A 25 -9.47 13.63 3.91
C ASP A 25 -9.17 12.14 3.97
N LEU A 26 -8.46 11.70 5.02
CA LEU A 26 -8.08 10.31 5.23
C LEU A 26 -7.96 10.02 6.72
N GLN A 27 -8.43 8.85 7.15
CA GLN A 27 -8.24 8.33 8.50
C GLN A 27 -7.76 6.89 8.41
N LEU A 28 -6.66 6.62 9.11
CA LEU A 28 -6.06 5.28 9.23
C LEU A 28 -5.82 4.97 10.71
N PRO A 29 -6.72 4.23 11.37
CA PRO A 29 -6.53 3.77 12.74
C PRO A 29 -5.44 2.69 12.84
N ALA A 30 -4.87 2.52 14.02
CA ALA A 30 -3.97 1.41 14.33
C ALA A 30 -4.60 0.06 13.98
N GLY A 31 -3.79 -0.86 13.49
CA GLY A 31 -4.20 -2.21 13.10
C GLY A 31 -5.08 -2.28 11.85
N ARG A 32 -5.15 -1.23 11.04
CA ARG A 32 -5.90 -1.22 9.80
C ARG A 32 -5.00 -1.05 8.59
N VAL A 33 -5.40 -1.68 7.50
CA VAL A 33 -4.76 -1.54 6.19
C VAL A 33 -5.66 -0.70 5.28
N LEU A 34 -5.12 0.39 4.77
CA LEU A 34 -5.79 1.29 3.83
C LEU A 34 -5.03 1.27 2.50
N ALA A 35 -5.70 0.87 1.43
CA ALA A 35 -5.14 0.95 0.09
C ALA A 35 -5.59 2.23 -0.62
N LEU A 36 -4.67 2.94 -1.23
CA LEU A 36 -4.91 4.08 -2.10
C LEU A 36 -4.69 3.66 -3.54
N VAL A 37 -5.75 3.65 -4.33
CA VAL A 37 -5.72 3.24 -5.75
C VAL A 37 -6.14 4.41 -6.64
N GLY A 38 -5.74 4.38 -7.92
CA GLY A 38 -6.09 5.39 -8.90
C GLY A 38 -5.09 5.47 -10.03
N PRO A 39 -5.35 6.28 -11.07
CA PRO A 39 -4.51 6.39 -12.26
C PRO A 39 -3.11 6.94 -11.92
N SER A 40 -2.17 6.70 -12.84
CA SER A 40 -0.82 7.29 -12.72
C SER A 40 -0.89 8.82 -12.73
N GLY A 41 -0.09 9.44 -11.88
CA GLY A 41 -0.03 10.92 -11.81
C GLY A 41 -1.17 11.58 -11.00
N CYS A 42 -2.15 10.85 -10.44
CA CYS A 42 -3.22 11.45 -9.63
C CYS A 42 -2.77 11.93 -8.24
N GLY A 43 -1.48 11.82 -7.88
CA GLY A 43 -0.94 12.38 -6.64
C GLY A 43 -0.79 11.42 -5.45
N LYS A 44 -0.97 10.10 -5.64
CA LYS A 44 -0.85 9.09 -4.55
C LYS A 44 0.49 9.16 -3.82
N THR A 45 1.59 9.11 -4.56
CA THR A 45 2.95 9.24 -4.01
C THR A 45 3.15 10.58 -3.28
N THR A 46 2.61 11.68 -3.81
CA THR A 46 2.67 12.99 -3.15
C THR A 46 1.92 12.95 -1.82
N LEU A 47 0.72 12.36 -1.78
CA LEU A 47 -0.06 12.22 -0.56
C LEU A 47 0.68 11.37 0.49
N LEU A 48 1.26 10.24 0.07
CA LEU A 48 2.07 9.39 0.94
C LEU A 48 3.29 10.14 1.49
N HIS A 49 3.99 10.90 0.65
CA HIS A 49 5.14 11.70 1.11
C HIS A 49 4.74 12.83 2.07
N LEU A 50 3.56 13.44 1.90
CA LEU A 50 3.01 14.39 2.87
C LEU A 50 2.68 13.69 4.19
N ALA A 51 2.03 12.52 4.15
CA ALA A 51 1.74 11.70 5.33
C ALA A 51 3.00 11.24 6.07
N ALA A 52 4.08 10.99 5.33
CA ALA A 52 5.40 10.63 5.87
C ALA A 52 6.21 11.82 6.41
N GLY A 53 5.73 13.06 6.25
CA GLY A 53 6.49 14.26 6.60
C GLY A 53 7.71 14.53 5.70
N LEU A 54 7.77 13.90 4.52
CA LEU A 54 8.86 14.07 3.54
C LEU A 54 8.64 15.28 2.61
N LEU A 55 7.44 15.82 2.61
CA LEU A 55 7.08 17.05 1.92
C LEU A 55 6.45 18.02 2.92
N THR A 56 6.74 19.31 2.73
CA THR A 56 6.14 20.36 3.56
C THR A 56 4.66 20.51 3.24
N LEU A 57 3.81 20.34 4.24
CA LEU A 57 2.38 20.63 4.15
C LEU A 57 2.15 22.14 4.11
N ARG A 58 1.34 22.61 3.15
CA ARG A 58 0.99 24.02 3.02
C ARG A 58 -0.47 24.30 3.32
N THR A 59 -1.35 23.34 3.07
CA THR A 59 -2.80 23.51 3.24
C THR A 59 -3.38 22.24 3.85
N GLY A 60 -4.31 22.40 4.78
CA GLY A 60 -4.90 21.31 5.55
C GLY A 60 -4.10 20.99 6.82
N THR A 61 -4.40 19.85 7.44
CA THR A 61 -3.72 19.35 8.62
C THR A 61 -3.40 17.87 8.48
N ILE A 62 -2.25 17.47 9.03
CA ILE A 62 -1.85 16.06 9.18
C ILE A 62 -1.48 15.85 10.64
N SER A 63 -2.14 14.90 11.28
CA SER A 63 -1.82 14.47 12.63
C SER A 63 -1.57 12.97 12.67
N SER A 64 -0.56 12.55 13.44
CA SER A 64 -0.22 11.16 13.63
C SER A 64 0.00 10.86 15.10
N GLY A 65 -0.72 9.86 15.62
CA GLY A 65 -0.51 9.31 16.95
C GLY A 65 0.55 8.20 17.01
N PHE A 66 1.11 7.84 15.86
CA PHE A 66 2.15 6.80 15.75
C PHE A 66 3.52 7.33 16.12
N ARG A 67 4.37 6.46 16.69
CA ARG A 67 5.68 6.82 17.23
C ARG A 67 6.85 6.31 16.42
N ASN A 68 6.63 5.22 15.69
CA ASN A 68 7.68 4.53 14.93
C ASN A 68 7.22 4.29 13.47
N PRO A 69 7.04 5.36 12.66
CA PRO A 69 6.65 5.21 11.27
C PRO A 69 7.80 4.69 10.42
N ALA A 70 7.49 3.81 9.45
CA ALA A 70 8.42 3.39 8.42
C ALA A 70 7.86 3.68 7.02
N VAL A 71 8.76 3.93 6.06
CA VAL A 71 8.40 4.23 4.67
C VAL A 71 9.12 3.26 3.73
N MET A 72 8.36 2.67 2.81
CA MET A 72 8.89 1.94 1.66
C MET A 72 8.56 2.71 0.38
N PHE A 73 9.60 3.13 -0.32
CA PHE A 73 9.47 3.86 -1.59
C PHE A 73 9.28 2.89 -2.76
N GLN A 74 8.67 3.36 -3.82
CA GLN A 74 8.52 2.63 -5.09
C GLN A 74 9.89 2.14 -5.62
N GLN A 75 10.89 3.01 -5.62
CA GLN A 75 12.28 2.61 -5.82
C GLN A 75 12.88 2.16 -4.49
N PRO A 76 13.56 1.02 -4.39
CA PRO A 76 14.08 0.46 -3.13
C PRO A 76 15.01 1.37 -2.33
N ARG A 77 15.69 2.32 -2.99
CA ARG A 77 16.62 3.30 -2.37
C ARG A 77 17.56 2.65 -1.36
N LEU A 78 18.13 1.51 -1.74
CA LEU A 78 19.19 0.86 -0.96
C LEU A 78 20.48 1.67 -1.11
N LEU A 79 21.27 1.74 -0.03
CA LEU A 79 22.58 2.37 -0.05
C LEU A 79 23.56 1.50 -0.86
N PRO A 80 24.08 1.97 -2.02
CA PRO A 80 24.83 1.13 -2.94
C PRO A 80 26.18 0.64 -2.38
N TRP A 81 26.73 1.33 -1.37
CA TRP A 81 27.97 0.99 -0.69
C TRP A 81 27.80 0.12 0.56
N LYS A 82 26.59 -0.36 0.84
CA LYS A 82 26.28 -1.27 1.95
C LYS A 82 25.76 -2.59 1.40
N THR A 83 26.10 -3.69 2.08
CA THR A 83 25.50 -4.99 1.78
C THR A 83 24.00 -4.96 2.00
N THR A 84 23.27 -5.93 1.45
CA THR A 84 21.83 -6.10 1.66
C THR A 84 21.48 -6.19 3.15
N ARG A 85 22.20 -7.02 3.90
CA ARG A 85 22.04 -7.13 5.35
C ARG A 85 22.29 -5.80 6.07
N ASP A 86 23.31 -5.05 5.68
CA ASP A 86 23.61 -3.75 6.28
C ASP A 86 22.56 -2.68 5.94
N ASN A 87 21.95 -2.76 4.73
CA ASN A 87 20.81 -1.96 4.36
C ASN A 87 19.58 -2.26 5.24
N ILE A 88 19.27 -3.54 5.45
CA ILE A 88 18.18 -3.95 6.34
C ILE A 88 18.44 -3.46 7.78
N ALA A 89 19.67 -3.59 8.27
CA ALA A 89 20.05 -3.19 9.63
C ALA A 89 20.14 -1.67 9.84
N LEU A 90 19.97 -0.84 8.82
CA LEU A 90 20.28 0.59 8.87
C LEU A 90 19.51 1.31 9.99
N GLY A 91 18.21 1.11 10.08
CA GLY A 91 17.37 1.74 11.09
C GLY A 91 17.66 1.22 12.51
N LEU A 92 17.97 -0.07 12.66
CA LEU A 92 18.35 -0.64 13.95
C LEU A 92 19.64 -0.01 14.50
N LYS A 93 20.63 0.23 13.60
CA LYS A 93 21.87 0.93 13.96
C LYS A 93 21.60 2.37 14.38
N ALA A 94 20.71 3.07 13.68
CA ALA A 94 20.29 4.44 14.02
C ALA A 94 19.56 4.49 15.36
N ALA A 95 18.81 3.45 15.73
CA ALA A 95 18.16 3.30 17.02
C ALA A 95 19.12 2.91 18.17
N GLY A 96 20.42 2.75 17.89
CA GLY A 96 21.45 2.48 18.91
C GLY A 96 21.57 1.02 19.36
N LEU A 97 20.97 0.07 18.63
CA LEU A 97 21.07 -1.35 18.98
C LEU A 97 22.51 -1.89 18.80
N ALA A 98 22.89 -2.86 19.60
CA ALA A 98 24.20 -3.52 19.52
C ALA A 98 24.41 -4.18 18.14
N ARG A 99 25.64 -4.15 17.63
CA ARG A 99 25.99 -4.67 16.29
C ARG A 99 25.56 -6.13 16.07
N ALA A 100 25.73 -6.98 17.07
CA ALA A 100 25.34 -8.38 17.00
C ALA A 100 23.81 -8.53 16.85
N GLU A 101 23.04 -7.77 17.61
CA GLU A 101 21.57 -7.75 17.52
C GLU A 101 21.09 -7.21 16.18
N CYS A 102 21.65 -6.09 15.71
CA CYS A 102 21.36 -5.56 14.38
C CYS A 102 21.57 -6.61 13.28
N SER A 103 22.70 -7.33 13.35
CA SER A 103 23.02 -8.38 12.37
C SER A 103 22.05 -9.56 12.45
N SER A 104 21.72 -10.03 13.65
CA SER A 104 20.81 -11.16 13.87
C SER A 104 19.39 -10.82 13.39
N ARG A 105 18.84 -9.66 13.78
CA ARG A 105 17.50 -9.21 13.37
C ARG A 105 17.42 -8.98 11.85
N ALA A 106 18.43 -8.36 11.26
CA ALA A 106 18.49 -8.15 9.81
C ALA A 106 18.56 -9.47 9.03
N LEU A 107 19.33 -10.46 9.52
CA LEU A 107 19.40 -11.78 8.92
C LEU A 107 18.05 -12.52 8.99
N ALA A 108 17.40 -12.50 10.15
CA ALA A 108 16.11 -13.12 10.36
C ALA A 108 15.03 -12.50 9.45
N MET A 109 14.95 -11.16 9.40
CA MET A 109 13.99 -10.45 8.56
C MET A 109 14.28 -10.65 7.05
N GLY A 110 15.56 -10.64 6.66
CA GLY A 110 15.95 -10.92 5.28
C GLY A 110 15.51 -12.30 4.82
N ARG A 111 15.66 -13.32 5.66
CA ARG A 111 15.16 -14.68 5.39
C ARG A 111 13.63 -14.74 5.33
N ALA A 112 12.95 -14.01 6.21
CA ALA A 112 11.48 -13.96 6.23
C ALA A 112 10.89 -13.38 4.93
N VAL A 113 11.60 -12.44 4.27
CA VAL A 113 11.22 -11.93 2.94
C VAL A 113 11.78 -12.78 1.79
N GLY A 114 12.32 -13.98 2.06
CA GLY A 114 12.81 -14.91 1.07
C GLY A 114 14.18 -14.57 0.44
N LEU A 115 15.02 -13.78 1.15
CA LEU A 115 16.42 -13.58 0.75
C LEU A 115 17.30 -14.63 1.41
N ASP A 116 18.11 -15.33 0.62
CA ASP A 116 19.09 -16.30 1.12
C ASP A 116 20.33 -15.60 1.72
N THR A 117 21.22 -16.39 2.28
CA THR A 117 22.43 -15.89 2.96
C THR A 117 23.40 -15.24 1.97
N GLU A 118 23.45 -15.73 0.73
CA GLU A 118 24.29 -15.17 -0.33
C GLU A 118 23.81 -13.79 -0.70
N ALA A 119 22.53 -13.63 -1.03
CA ALA A 119 21.90 -12.34 -1.34
C ALA A 119 22.05 -11.31 -0.21
N LEU A 120 21.99 -11.75 1.05
CA LEU A 120 22.20 -10.87 2.20
C LEU A 120 23.64 -10.35 2.32
N GLY A 121 24.62 -11.07 1.76
CA GLY A 121 26.02 -10.63 1.65
C GLY A 121 26.31 -9.71 0.47
N GLN A 122 25.47 -9.72 -0.56
CA GLN A 122 25.66 -8.95 -1.79
C GLN A 122 25.34 -7.46 -1.63
N PHE A 123 25.89 -6.65 -2.54
CA PHE A 123 25.54 -5.24 -2.68
C PHE A 123 24.34 -5.06 -3.59
N PRO A 124 23.59 -3.93 -3.49
CA PRO A 124 22.37 -3.72 -4.25
C PRO A 124 22.48 -3.93 -5.76
N HIS A 125 23.61 -3.56 -6.38
CA HIS A 125 23.84 -3.71 -7.81
C HIS A 125 23.93 -5.17 -8.28
N ALA A 126 24.21 -6.12 -7.38
CA ALA A 126 24.25 -7.56 -7.68
C ALA A 126 22.89 -8.25 -7.49
N LEU A 127 21.87 -7.52 -6.97
CA LEU A 127 20.53 -8.04 -6.73
C LEU A 127 19.60 -7.78 -7.91
N SER A 128 18.67 -8.69 -8.19
CA SER A 128 17.53 -8.41 -9.06
C SER A 128 16.63 -7.32 -8.47
N GLY A 129 15.80 -6.65 -9.30
CA GLY A 129 14.85 -5.65 -8.83
C GLY A 129 13.90 -6.17 -7.76
N GLY A 130 13.40 -7.41 -7.91
CA GLY A 130 12.56 -8.07 -6.91
C GLY A 130 13.30 -8.33 -5.59
N MET A 131 14.59 -8.71 -5.64
CA MET A 131 15.41 -8.88 -4.44
C MET A 131 15.67 -7.54 -3.74
N GLN A 132 15.87 -6.46 -4.49
CA GLN A 132 16.02 -5.11 -3.93
C GLN A 132 14.72 -4.65 -3.25
N SER A 133 13.55 -4.90 -3.86
CA SER A 133 12.25 -4.57 -3.27
C SER A 133 12.00 -5.34 -1.97
N ARG A 134 12.36 -6.63 -1.92
CA ARG A 134 12.30 -7.45 -0.70
C ARG A 134 13.23 -6.93 0.40
N ALA A 135 14.44 -6.53 0.04
CA ALA A 135 15.37 -5.91 0.99
C ALA A 135 14.84 -4.59 1.55
N ALA A 136 14.17 -3.77 0.72
CA ALA A 136 13.52 -2.53 1.16
C ALA A 136 12.34 -2.80 2.11
N LEU A 137 11.51 -3.82 1.83
CA LEU A 137 10.45 -4.25 2.72
C LEU A 137 11.02 -4.76 4.06
N ALA A 138 12.05 -5.61 4.02
CA ALA A 138 12.74 -6.09 5.21
C ALA A 138 13.32 -4.93 6.05
N ARG A 139 13.91 -3.91 5.40
CA ARG A 139 14.43 -2.71 6.06
C ARG A 139 13.34 -1.92 6.78
N ALA A 140 12.14 -1.86 6.20
CA ALA A 140 11.01 -1.19 6.83
C ALA A 140 10.44 -1.99 8.01
N LEU A 141 10.25 -3.30 7.85
CA LEU A 141 9.63 -4.17 8.85
C LEU A 141 10.54 -4.52 10.04
N VAL A 142 11.88 -4.56 9.84
CA VAL A 142 12.82 -4.93 10.92
C VAL A 142 12.80 -3.98 12.11
N LEU A 143 12.33 -2.75 11.89
CA LEU A 143 12.13 -1.73 12.92
C LEU A 143 10.87 -1.97 13.77
N GLU A 144 10.04 -2.96 13.39
CA GLU A 144 8.75 -3.22 14.04
C GLU A 144 7.88 -1.95 14.12
N PRO A 145 7.59 -1.32 12.96
CA PRO A 145 6.88 -0.05 12.93
C PRO A 145 5.44 -0.19 13.46
N ASP A 146 4.88 0.91 13.96
CA ASP A 146 3.46 1.04 14.29
C ASP A 146 2.64 1.66 13.14
N LEU A 147 3.32 2.34 12.19
CA LEU A 147 2.77 2.81 10.91
C LEU A 147 3.73 2.46 9.76
N LEU A 148 3.20 1.82 8.72
CA LEU A 148 3.94 1.50 7.50
C LEU A 148 3.30 2.18 6.29
N LEU A 149 4.07 3.04 5.62
CA LEU A 149 3.68 3.75 4.42
C LEU A 149 4.40 3.12 3.23
N MET A 150 3.66 2.57 2.24
CA MET A 150 4.24 1.82 1.13
C MET A 150 3.79 2.36 -0.22
N ASP A 151 4.72 2.61 -1.11
CA ASP A 151 4.46 3.02 -2.49
C ASP A 151 4.78 1.87 -3.45
N GLU A 152 3.75 1.24 -4.02
CA GLU A 152 3.80 0.10 -4.95
C GLU A 152 4.73 -1.04 -4.51
N PRO A 153 4.58 -1.57 -3.28
CA PRO A 153 5.59 -2.42 -2.64
C PRO A 153 5.84 -3.75 -3.35
N PHE A 154 4.87 -4.26 -4.10
CA PHE A 154 4.92 -5.60 -4.68
C PHE A 154 4.94 -5.61 -6.22
N SER A 155 5.04 -4.44 -6.87
CA SER A 155 4.95 -4.30 -8.33
C SER A 155 6.04 -5.08 -9.11
N ALA A 156 7.23 -5.24 -8.52
CA ALA A 156 8.39 -5.91 -9.13
C ALA A 156 8.49 -7.41 -8.81
N LEU A 157 7.44 -8.02 -8.24
CA LEU A 157 7.48 -9.39 -7.72
C LEU A 157 6.61 -10.35 -8.54
N ASP A 158 7.03 -11.60 -8.63
CA ASP A 158 6.23 -12.68 -9.19
C ASP A 158 5.07 -13.10 -8.26
N ILE A 159 4.08 -13.81 -8.81
CA ILE A 159 2.82 -14.14 -8.13
C ILE A 159 3.05 -14.97 -6.85
N GLY A 160 3.91 -15.99 -6.89
CA GLY A 160 4.15 -16.86 -5.73
C GLY A 160 4.80 -16.10 -4.58
N LEU A 161 5.74 -15.25 -4.90
CA LEU A 161 6.45 -14.42 -3.92
C LEU A 161 5.55 -13.32 -3.36
N LYS A 162 4.69 -12.71 -4.19
CA LYS A 162 3.68 -11.77 -3.71
C LYS A 162 2.81 -12.39 -2.62
N ALA A 163 2.29 -13.61 -2.84
CA ALA A 163 1.45 -14.30 -1.86
C ALA A 163 2.15 -14.51 -0.51
N GLN A 164 3.44 -14.89 -0.54
CA GLN A 164 4.24 -15.06 0.66
C GLN A 164 4.43 -13.74 1.42
N LEU A 165 4.74 -12.65 0.73
CA LEU A 165 4.97 -11.34 1.34
C LEU A 165 3.67 -10.67 1.82
N HIS A 166 2.58 -10.88 1.12
CA HIS A 166 1.23 -10.49 1.59
C HIS A 166 0.93 -11.15 2.93
N ARG A 167 1.18 -12.46 3.04
CA ARG A 167 0.98 -13.19 4.31
C ARG A 167 1.88 -12.64 5.42
N LEU A 168 3.16 -12.41 5.12
CA LEU A 168 4.10 -11.80 6.08
C LEU A 168 3.61 -10.44 6.58
N LEU A 169 3.13 -9.57 5.68
CA LEU A 169 2.59 -8.26 6.04
C LEU A 169 1.36 -8.38 6.94
N LEU A 170 0.41 -9.25 6.59
CA LEU A 170 -0.80 -9.48 7.39
C LEU A 170 -0.47 -10.09 8.76
N ASP A 171 0.51 -10.98 8.85
CA ASP A 171 0.99 -11.53 10.13
C ASP A 171 1.62 -10.44 11.01
N HIS A 172 2.39 -9.52 10.43
CA HIS A 172 2.92 -8.36 11.16
C HIS A 172 1.80 -7.42 11.62
N GLN A 173 0.84 -7.13 10.74
CA GLN A 173 -0.31 -6.28 11.04
C GLN A 173 -1.12 -6.86 12.21
N ALA A 174 -1.46 -8.15 12.17
CA ALA A 174 -2.26 -8.81 13.21
C ALA A 174 -1.54 -8.88 14.57
N ARG A 175 -0.23 -9.21 14.58
CA ARG A 175 0.53 -9.39 15.81
C ARG A 175 0.89 -8.08 16.51
N ARG A 176 1.05 -6.99 15.75
CA ARG A 176 1.61 -5.74 16.25
C ARG A 176 0.66 -4.55 16.16
N ASN A 177 -0.57 -4.80 15.75
CA ASN A 177 -1.55 -3.73 15.52
C ASN A 177 -1.01 -2.66 14.56
N LEU A 178 -0.22 -3.10 13.55
CA LEU A 178 0.44 -2.25 12.56
C LEU A 178 -0.61 -1.57 11.68
N ALA A 179 -0.56 -0.24 11.57
CA ALA A 179 -1.31 0.50 10.57
C ALA A 179 -0.54 0.54 9.24
N VAL A 180 -1.23 0.31 8.13
CA VAL A 180 -0.60 0.29 6.81
C VAL A 180 -1.36 1.21 5.85
N LEU A 181 -0.66 2.19 5.26
CA LEU A 181 -1.13 2.93 4.09
C LEU A 181 -0.34 2.43 2.88
N MET A 182 -1.03 1.80 1.94
CA MET A 182 -0.41 1.22 0.76
C MET A 182 -0.94 1.88 -0.51
N ILE A 183 -0.04 2.31 -1.38
CA ILE A 183 -0.37 2.69 -2.75
C ILE A 183 -0.19 1.47 -3.64
N THR A 184 -1.18 1.18 -4.46
CA THR A 184 -1.08 0.17 -5.51
C THR A 184 -1.97 0.55 -6.71
N HIS A 185 -1.59 0.10 -7.88
CA HIS A 185 -2.44 0.13 -9.09
C HIS A 185 -3.17 -1.21 -9.31
N ASP A 186 -2.86 -2.23 -8.51
CA ASP A 186 -3.46 -3.56 -8.57
C ASP A 186 -4.66 -3.64 -7.61
N LEU A 187 -5.89 -3.63 -8.18
CA LEU A 187 -7.12 -3.73 -7.40
C LEU A 187 -7.26 -5.07 -6.67
N MET A 188 -6.73 -6.16 -7.25
CA MET A 188 -6.75 -7.47 -6.58
C MET A 188 -5.86 -7.46 -5.33
N GLU A 189 -4.71 -6.80 -5.40
CA GLU A 189 -3.82 -6.60 -4.26
C GLU A 189 -4.50 -5.74 -3.18
N ALA A 190 -5.14 -4.63 -3.57
CA ALA A 190 -5.90 -3.78 -2.66
C ALA A 190 -7.03 -4.58 -1.96
N VAL A 191 -7.82 -5.35 -2.73
CA VAL A 191 -8.89 -6.20 -2.18
C VAL A 191 -8.34 -7.30 -1.26
N ARG A 192 -7.19 -7.86 -1.59
CA ARG A 192 -6.58 -8.94 -0.78
C ARG A 192 -6.12 -8.46 0.59
N LEU A 193 -5.56 -7.24 0.66
CA LEU A 193 -4.83 -6.78 1.84
C LEU A 193 -5.59 -5.73 2.67
N ALA A 194 -6.36 -4.83 2.03
CA ALA A 194 -6.86 -3.65 2.71
C ALA A 194 -8.22 -3.87 3.40
N ASP A 195 -8.41 -3.23 4.55
CA ASP A 195 -9.72 -3.10 5.21
C ASP A 195 -10.61 -2.07 4.50
N SER A 196 -9.98 -1.09 3.83
CA SER A 196 -10.66 -0.09 3.02
C SER A 196 -9.81 0.29 1.81
N VAL A 197 -10.47 0.53 0.68
CA VAL A 197 -9.85 1.03 -0.54
C VAL A 197 -10.33 2.46 -0.77
N LEU A 198 -9.39 3.40 -0.91
CA LEU A 198 -9.65 4.76 -1.35
C LEU A 198 -9.35 4.88 -2.83
N VAL A 199 -10.35 5.24 -3.62
CA VAL A 199 -10.22 5.51 -5.05
C VAL A 199 -9.92 6.98 -5.25
N MET A 200 -8.78 7.27 -5.87
CA MET A 200 -8.33 8.64 -6.11
C MET A 200 -8.51 9.01 -7.59
N ALA A 201 -9.26 10.09 -7.84
CA ALA A 201 -9.37 10.72 -9.15
C ALA A 201 -8.18 11.64 -9.42
N SER A 202 -7.95 11.99 -10.69
CA SER A 202 -6.91 12.93 -11.13
C SER A 202 -7.49 14.31 -11.46
N ASP A 203 -6.58 15.29 -11.61
CA ASP A 203 -6.77 16.64 -12.13
C ASP A 203 -7.84 17.51 -11.42
N PRO A 204 -7.60 17.94 -10.18
CA PRO A 204 -6.55 17.55 -9.24
C PRO A 204 -6.89 16.25 -8.50
N GLY A 205 -5.89 15.63 -7.91
CA GLY A 205 -6.03 14.42 -7.10
C GLY A 205 -6.96 14.63 -5.91
N ARG A 206 -8.04 13.87 -5.83
CA ARG A 206 -9.03 13.89 -4.75
C ARG A 206 -9.57 12.50 -4.48
N ILE A 207 -10.04 12.24 -3.28
CA ILE A 207 -10.71 10.97 -2.99
C ILE A 207 -12.10 11.01 -3.65
N ALA A 208 -12.32 10.11 -4.60
CA ALA A 208 -13.59 9.96 -5.32
C ALA A 208 -14.54 9.01 -4.61
N GLU A 209 -14.00 7.95 -3.99
CA GLU A 209 -14.80 6.93 -3.31
C GLU A 209 -13.98 6.26 -2.21
N ARG A 210 -14.68 5.84 -1.14
CA ARG A 210 -14.12 4.97 -0.08
C ARG A 210 -14.95 3.70 -0.02
N ILE A 211 -14.30 2.56 -0.17
CA ILE A 211 -14.92 1.24 -0.21
C ILE A 211 -14.38 0.42 0.96
N GLY A 212 -15.27 0.04 1.88
CA GLY A 212 -14.95 -0.87 2.99
C GLY A 212 -14.98 -2.32 2.54
N ILE A 213 -14.11 -3.16 3.11
CA ILE A 213 -14.10 -4.61 2.88
C ILE A 213 -14.24 -5.29 4.25
N ASP A 214 -15.45 -5.73 4.59
CA ASP A 214 -15.78 -6.22 5.93
C ASP A 214 -15.16 -7.58 6.26
N THR A 215 -14.92 -8.43 5.24
CA THR A 215 -14.27 -9.73 5.44
C THR A 215 -12.82 -9.54 5.88
N PRO A 216 -12.36 -10.11 6.99
CA PRO A 216 -10.97 -10.01 7.42
C PRO A 216 -9.99 -10.50 6.35
N ALA A 217 -8.88 -9.79 6.13
CA ALA A 217 -7.93 -10.08 5.05
C ALA A 217 -7.39 -11.53 5.08
N LEU A 218 -7.13 -12.08 6.27
CA LEU A 218 -6.67 -13.48 6.43
C LEU A 218 -7.73 -14.54 6.08
N ALA A 219 -9.00 -14.16 5.99
CA ALA A 219 -10.11 -15.07 5.62
C ALA A 219 -10.49 -14.97 4.14
N ARG A 220 -9.83 -14.09 3.35
CA ARG A 220 -10.13 -13.91 1.93
C ARG A 220 -9.39 -14.95 1.09
N ASP A 221 -10.13 -15.85 0.48
CA ASP A 221 -9.62 -16.76 -0.56
C ASP A 221 -9.55 -16.08 -1.94
N ASP A 222 -8.98 -16.76 -2.91
CA ASP A 222 -8.83 -16.24 -4.26
C ASP A 222 -10.19 -15.96 -4.92
N ALA A 223 -11.20 -16.82 -4.66
CA ALA A 223 -12.54 -16.64 -5.21
C ALA A 223 -13.20 -15.35 -4.68
N PHE A 224 -13.04 -15.06 -3.39
CA PHE A 224 -13.48 -13.79 -2.78
C PHE A 224 -12.79 -12.60 -3.45
N VAL A 225 -11.45 -12.66 -3.58
CA VAL A 225 -10.67 -11.54 -4.16
C VAL A 225 -11.10 -11.28 -5.60
N HIS A 226 -11.25 -12.32 -6.43
CA HIS A 226 -11.69 -12.17 -7.83
C HIS A 226 -13.09 -11.57 -7.93
N ARG A 227 -14.06 -12.09 -7.17
CA ARG A 227 -15.44 -11.59 -7.18
C ARG A 227 -15.51 -10.14 -6.73
N THR A 228 -14.92 -9.81 -5.58
CA THR A 228 -14.95 -8.44 -5.04
C THR A 228 -14.22 -7.47 -5.97
N THR A 229 -13.10 -7.87 -6.59
CA THR A 229 -12.43 -7.04 -7.60
C THR A 229 -13.32 -6.80 -8.82
N ALA A 230 -14.03 -7.83 -9.29
CA ALA A 230 -14.97 -7.67 -10.41
C ALA A 230 -16.12 -6.72 -10.04
N GLU A 231 -16.64 -6.79 -8.80
CA GLU A 231 -17.67 -5.87 -8.29
C GLU A 231 -17.14 -4.42 -8.24
N LEU A 232 -15.92 -4.20 -7.75
CA LEU A 232 -15.30 -2.88 -7.76
C LEU A 232 -15.16 -2.31 -9.18
N LEU A 233 -14.80 -3.14 -10.14
CA LEU A 233 -14.68 -2.74 -11.54
C LEU A 233 -16.04 -2.46 -12.22
N GLN A 234 -17.17 -2.79 -11.57
CA GLN A 234 -18.51 -2.36 -12.04
C GLN A 234 -18.90 -0.98 -11.48
N SER A 235 -18.25 -0.48 -10.42
CA SER A 235 -18.51 0.87 -9.92
C SER A 235 -18.24 1.91 -11.00
N GLN A 236 -19.21 2.79 -11.24
CA GLN A 236 -19.05 3.88 -12.21
C GLN A 236 -17.91 4.84 -11.82
N VAL A 237 -17.72 5.07 -10.52
CA VAL A 237 -16.64 5.91 -10.00
C VAL A 237 -15.27 5.29 -10.26
N VAL A 238 -15.12 3.99 -9.98
CA VAL A 238 -13.87 3.25 -10.25
C VAL A 238 -13.58 3.29 -11.74
N ARG A 239 -14.57 2.96 -12.59
CA ARG A 239 -14.41 2.98 -14.05
C ARG A 239 -14.00 4.35 -14.56
N ALA A 240 -14.69 5.40 -14.13
CA ALA A 240 -14.36 6.77 -14.52
C ALA A 240 -12.93 7.17 -14.08
N CYS A 241 -12.50 6.83 -12.85
CA CYS A 241 -11.17 7.13 -12.35
C CYS A 241 -10.07 6.39 -13.14
N PHE A 242 -10.33 5.16 -13.58
CA PHE A 242 -9.36 4.35 -14.33
C PHE A 242 -9.48 4.51 -15.87
N GLY A 243 -10.37 5.40 -16.36
CA GLY A 243 -10.57 5.61 -17.78
C GLY A 243 -11.15 4.39 -18.53
N LEU A 244 -11.91 3.56 -17.84
CA LEU A 244 -12.60 2.40 -18.42
C LEU A 244 -13.93 2.85 -19.01
N GLU A 245 -14.31 2.28 -20.16
CA GLU A 245 -15.63 2.53 -20.77
C GLU A 245 -16.76 2.20 -19.80
N ALA A 246 -17.92 2.89 -19.93
CA ALA A 246 -19.10 2.60 -19.11
C ALA A 246 -19.46 1.11 -19.18
N ALA A 247 -19.84 0.51 -18.05
CA ALA A 247 -20.29 -0.88 -18.04
C ALA A 247 -21.50 -1.03 -18.99
N PRO A 248 -21.57 -2.07 -19.82
CA PRO A 248 -22.75 -2.31 -20.64
C PRO A 248 -23.97 -2.44 -19.73
N GLN A 249 -25.00 -1.62 -19.96
CA GLN A 249 -26.26 -1.73 -19.24
C GLN A 249 -26.86 -3.10 -19.57
N ALA A 250 -27.13 -3.92 -18.54
CA ALA A 250 -27.87 -5.16 -18.74
C ALA A 250 -29.24 -4.79 -19.31
N THR A 251 -29.45 -5.07 -20.61
CA THR A 251 -30.74 -4.91 -21.25
C THR A 251 -31.66 -5.95 -20.61
N VAL A 252 -32.59 -5.48 -19.77
CA VAL A 252 -33.67 -6.33 -19.27
C VAL A 252 -34.46 -6.75 -20.49
N ALA A 253 -34.27 -8.01 -20.90
CA ALA A 253 -35.02 -8.60 -21.99
C ALA A 253 -36.50 -8.57 -21.59
N GLY A 254 -37.24 -7.68 -22.24
CA GLY A 254 -38.67 -7.54 -22.04
C GLY A 254 -39.38 -8.85 -22.29
N THR A 255 -40.16 -9.27 -21.35
CA THR A 255 -41.14 -10.34 -21.41
C THR A 255 -42.01 -10.17 -22.66
N ARG A 256 -41.81 -10.99 -23.67
CA ARG A 256 -42.76 -11.09 -24.79
C ARG A 256 -44.01 -11.74 -24.25
N SER A 257 -45.05 -10.93 -24.08
CA SER A 257 -46.42 -11.37 -23.91
C SER A 257 -46.84 -12.29 -25.05
N GLY A 258 -47.32 -13.48 -24.69
CA GLY A 258 -47.86 -14.43 -25.62
C GLY A 258 -49.09 -13.87 -26.37
N VAL A 259 -49.08 -13.98 -27.66
CA VAL A 259 -50.28 -13.83 -28.50
C VAL A 259 -50.99 -15.15 -28.48
N VAL A 260 -52.17 -15.16 -27.87
CA VAL A 260 -53.16 -16.24 -28.00
C VAL A 260 -53.82 -16.02 -29.37
N CYS A 261 -53.69 -16.98 -30.25
CA CYS A 261 -54.59 -17.11 -31.43
C CYS A 261 -55.74 -18.04 -31.07
N THR A 262 -56.92 -17.51 -31.30
CA THR A 262 -58.18 -18.23 -31.38
C THR A 262 -58.25 -19.18 -32.57
#